data_b6be536e6072429bc22d58bae36da167
#
_entry.id   b6be536e6072429bc22d58bae36da167
#
_cell.length_a   1.000
_cell.length_b   1.000
_cell.length_c   1.000
_cell.angle_alpha   90.00
_cell.angle_beta   90.00
_cell.angle_gamma   90.00
#
_symmetry.space_group_name_H-M   'P 1'
#
loop_
_entity.id
_entity.type
_entity.pdbx_description
1 polymer ?
#
loop_
_entity_poly.entity_id
_entity_poly.type
_entity_poly.pdbx_seq_one_letter_code
_entity_poly.pdbx_strand_id
1 'polypeptide(L)'
;MTTYLDFFGLSRPPFSVTPDPAFAFATKEHEQALLKMTFYTDERQGLFLLMGEVGTGKTTIAKLAVDNWKLRPDKYTVGQVADPSPPSPAAFLRLILSSFMQPVLRNLVDLKAALRLFLLEEYRAGRTVILVLDEAQTIQPKNLDTLHALTNEQTQTEKLLQIVLLAQPNF
;
A
#
# COMPACT_ATOMS: atom_id res chain seq x y z
N MET A 1 -39.78 -19.75 10.40
CA MET A 1 -38.98 -18.87 11.31
C MET A 1 -38.54 -17.69 10.49
N THR A 2 -39.04 -16.50 10.79
CA THR A 2 -38.58 -15.26 10.12
C THR A 2 -37.16 -15.01 10.58
N THR A 3 -36.24 -14.88 9.63
CA THR A 3 -34.84 -14.54 9.96
C THR A 3 -34.80 -13.09 10.44
N TYR A 4 -33.75 -12.68 11.18
CA TYR A 4 -33.58 -11.26 11.55
C TYR A 4 -33.46 -10.37 10.32
N LEU A 5 -33.00 -10.90 9.20
CA LEU A 5 -32.93 -10.19 7.94
C LEU A 5 -34.35 -9.82 7.46
N ASP A 6 -35.25 -10.77 7.45
CA ASP A 6 -36.66 -10.53 7.05
C ASP A 6 -37.30 -9.51 7.97
N PHE A 7 -37.05 -9.64 9.30
CA PHE A 7 -37.59 -8.74 10.32
C PHE A 7 -37.15 -7.28 10.11
N PHE A 8 -35.88 -7.05 9.76
CA PHE A 8 -35.33 -5.70 9.52
C PHE A 8 -35.35 -5.28 8.06
N GLY A 9 -35.90 -6.08 7.15
CA GLY A 9 -35.95 -5.78 5.71
C GLY A 9 -34.56 -5.71 5.05
N LEU A 10 -33.60 -6.49 5.55
CA LEU A 10 -32.23 -6.47 5.09
C LEU A 10 -32.03 -7.51 3.98
N SER A 11 -31.39 -7.11 2.89
CA SER A 11 -31.04 -8.02 1.78
C SER A 11 -29.86 -8.95 2.07
N ARG A 12 -29.03 -8.61 3.09
CA ARG A 12 -27.85 -9.36 3.54
C ARG A 12 -27.44 -8.99 4.97
N PRO A 13 -26.64 -9.86 5.66
CA PRO A 13 -26.17 -9.58 7.00
C PRO A 13 -25.32 -8.30 7.06
N PRO A 14 -25.69 -7.28 7.87
CA PRO A 14 -24.93 -6.03 7.98
C PRO A 14 -23.68 -6.17 8.84
N PHE A 15 -23.60 -7.22 9.68
CA PHE A 15 -22.50 -7.48 10.59
C PHE A 15 -21.81 -8.79 10.20
N SER A 16 -20.82 -8.69 9.34
CA SER A 16 -19.94 -9.79 8.96
C SER A 16 -18.65 -9.73 9.76
N VAL A 17 -18.09 -10.89 10.13
CA VAL A 17 -16.77 -10.98 10.75
C VAL A 17 -15.69 -10.52 9.77
N THR A 18 -15.93 -10.72 8.47
CA THR A 18 -15.04 -10.20 7.41
C THR A 18 -15.54 -8.83 6.98
N PRO A 19 -14.70 -7.78 7.01
CA PRO A 19 -15.06 -6.46 6.52
C PRO A 19 -15.53 -6.52 5.06
N ASP A 20 -16.76 -6.10 4.82
CA ASP A 20 -17.32 -5.98 3.46
C ASP A 20 -17.25 -4.51 3.03
N PRO A 21 -16.44 -4.19 1.99
CA PRO A 21 -16.31 -2.82 1.47
C PRO A 21 -17.63 -2.19 1.05
N ALA A 22 -18.63 -3.00 0.68
CA ALA A 22 -19.96 -2.52 0.30
C ALA A 22 -20.76 -1.93 1.46
N PHE A 23 -20.36 -2.20 2.72
CA PHE A 23 -20.91 -1.56 3.92
C PHE A 23 -20.01 -0.45 4.48
N ALA A 24 -18.88 -0.16 3.80
CA ALA A 24 -18.01 0.92 4.22
C ALA A 24 -18.72 2.27 4.02
N PHE A 25 -19.07 2.93 5.13
CA PHE A 25 -19.53 4.31 5.09
C PHE A 25 -18.32 5.23 5.04
N ALA A 26 -18.09 5.86 3.89
CA ALA A 26 -17.03 6.84 3.75
C ALA A 26 -17.43 8.13 4.48
N THR A 27 -16.71 8.50 5.53
CA THR A 27 -16.83 9.81 6.14
C THR A 27 -16.08 10.86 5.30
N LYS A 28 -16.28 12.15 5.56
CA LYS A 28 -15.53 13.23 4.88
C LYS A 28 -14.02 13.08 5.06
N GLU A 29 -13.58 12.62 6.24
CA GLU A 29 -12.17 12.36 6.53
C GLU A 29 -11.63 11.21 5.67
N HIS A 30 -12.42 10.16 5.45
CA HIS A 30 -12.07 9.04 4.57
C HIS A 30 -11.93 9.50 3.12
N GLU A 31 -12.87 10.29 2.63
CA GLU A 31 -12.81 10.87 1.27
C GLU A 31 -11.58 11.76 1.10
N GLN A 32 -11.31 12.63 2.09
CA GLN A 32 -10.13 13.48 2.06
C GLN A 32 -8.81 12.68 2.10
N ALA A 33 -8.75 11.63 2.91
CA ALA A 33 -7.57 10.75 2.97
C ALA A 33 -7.33 10.08 1.61
N LEU A 34 -8.39 9.55 0.99
CA LEU A 34 -8.32 8.93 -0.34
C LEU A 34 -7.87 9.92 -1.41
N LEU A 35 -8.45 11.12 -1.42
CA LEU A 35 -8.07 12.19 -2.36
C LEU A 35 -6.61 12.61 -2.19
N LYS A 36 -6.15 12.83 -0.95
CA LYS A 36 -4.76 13.17 -0.66
C LYS A 36 -3.81 12.05 -1.08
N MET A 37 -4.12 10.79 -0.74
CA MET A 37 -3.31 9.63 -1.11
C MET A 37 -3.17 9.53 -2.63
N THR A 38 -4.25 9.67 -3.39
CA THR A 38 -4.24 9.65 -4.86
C THR A 38 -3.44 10.82 -5.41
N PHE A 39 -3.65 12.03 -4.91
CA PHE A 39 -2.92 13.23 -5.33
C PHE A 39 -1.41 13.08 -5.11
N TYR A 40 -0.97 12.65 -3.91
CA TYR A 40 0.46 12.46 -3.62
C TYR A 40 1.13 11.40 -4.49
N THR A 41 0.41 10.34 -4.84
CA THR A 41 0.94 9.30 -5.74
C THR A 41 1.00 9.79 -7.19
N ASP A 42 0.02 10.54 -7.65
CA ASP A 42 0.00 11.11 -9.01
C ASP A 42 1.08 12.17 -9.21
N GLU A 43 1.31 13.02 -8.21
CA GLU A 43 2.36 14.04 -8.20
C GLU A 43 3.76 13.50 -7.86
N ARG A 44 3.90 12.20 -7.73
CA ARG A 44 5.18 11.51 -7.44
C ARG A 44 5.93 12.08 -6.24
N GLN A 45 5.22 12.39 -5.15
CA GLN A 45 5.79 12.98 -3.93
C GLN A 45 6.64 12.01 -3.10
N GLY A 46 6.61 10.72 -3.41
CA GLY A 46 7.46 9.67 -2.84
C GLY A 46 6.89 8.98 -1.62
N LEU A 47 6.45 9.70 -0.60
CA LEU A 47 5.98 9.08 0.65
C LEU A 47 4.67 9.71 1.13
N PHE A 48 3.68 8.87 1.41
CA PHE A 48 2.44 9.25 2.06
C PHE A 48 2.23 8.39 3.32
N LEU A 49 1.98 9.03 4.45
CA LEU A 49 1.71 8.35 5.71
C LEU A 49 0.26 8.61 6.14
N LEU A 50 -0.51 7.54 6.30
CA LEU A 50 -1.85 7.55 6.88
C LEU A 50 -1.81 6.97 8.28
N MET A 51 -1.95 7.83 9.29
CA MET A 51 -2.00 7.43 10.69
C MET A 51 -3.44 7.47 11.24
N GLY A 52 -3.75 6.55 12.12
CA GLY A 52 -5.03 6.53 12.84
C GLY A 52 -5.11 5.35 13.78
N GLU A 53 -6.02 5.41 14.74
CA GLU A 53 -6.28 4.35 15.70
C GLU A 53 -6.78 3.05 15.04
N VAL A 54 -6.78 1.95 15.79
CA VAL A 54 -7.37 0.68 15.35
C VAL A 54 -8.85 0.90 15.04
N GLY A 55 -9.34 0.32 13.95
CA GLY A 55 -10.75 0.40 13.58
C GLY A 55 -11.17 1.69 12.85
N THR A 56 -10.26 2.65 12.60
CA THR A 56 -10.57 3.91 11.88
C THR A 56 -10.71 3.75 10.37
N GLY A 57 -10.65 2.53 9.83
CA GLY A 57 -10.85 2.28 8.40
C GLY A 57 -9.64 2.51 7.49
N LYS A 58 -8.42 2.68 8.02
CA LYS A 58 -7.19 2.88 7.21
C LYS A 58 -7.02 1.85 6.09
N THR A 59 -7.08 0.57 6.47
CA THR A 59 -6.96 -0.55 5.51
C THR A 59 -8.08 -0.54 4.47
N THR A 60 -9.30 -0.14 4.85
CA THR A 60 -10.44 -0.04 3.93
C THR A 60 -10.21 1.07 2.91
N ILE A 61 -9.74 2.26 3.34
CA ILE A 61 -9.42 3.36 2.44
C ILE A 61 -8.28 2.99 1.50
N ALA A 62 -7.22 2.36 2.02
CA ALA A 62 -6.11 1.90 1.21
C ALA A 62 -6.54 0.85 0.18
N LYS A 63 -7.43 -0.08 0.53
CA LYS A 63 -8.03 -1.03 -0.42
C LYS A 63 -8.77 -0.32 -1.54
N LEU A 64 -9.62 0.66 -1.22
CA LEU A 64 -10.32 1.45 -2.24
C LEU A 64 -9.34 2.16 -3.18
N ALA A 65 -8.26 2.75 -2.64
CA ALA A 65 -7.22 3.36 -3.47
C ALA A 65 -6.54 2.35 -4.39
N VAL A 66 -6.13 1.21 -3.83
CA VAL A 66 -5.48 0.12 -4.58
C VAL A 66 -6.38 -0.43 -5.68
N ASP A 67 -7.66 -0.66 -5.39
CA ASP A 67 -8.61 -1.16 -6.39
C ASP A 67 -8.76 -0.14 -7.54
N ASN A 68 -8.84 1.17 -7.24
CA ASN A 68 -8.87 2.23 -8.24
C ASN A 68 -7.60 2.29 -9.09
N TRP A 69 -6.41 2.12 -8.50
CA TRP A 69 -5.15 2.08 -9.25
C TRP A 69 -5.05 0.84 -10.12
N LYS A 70 -5.45 -0.32 -9.63
CA LYS A 70 -5.46 -1.59 -10.40
C LYS A 70 -6.41 -1.58 -11.60
N LEU A 71 -7.43 -0.73 -11.61
CA LEU A 71 -8.29 -0.53 -12.79
C LEU A 71 -7.56 0.19 -13.94
N ARG A 72 -6.39 0.78 -13.68
CA ARG A 72 -5.58 1.50 -14.68
C ARG A 72 -4.15 0.94 -14.73
N PRO A 73 -3.95 -0.31 -15.19
CA PRO A 73 -2.64 -0.96 -15.23
C PRO A 73 -1.68 -0.34 -16.25
N ASP A 74 -2.21 0.45 -17.18
CA ASP A 74 -1.44 1.29 -18.10
C ASP A 74 -0.74 2.46 -17.39
N LYS A 75 -1.28 2.93 -16.26
CA LYS A 75 -0.76 4.07 -15.49
C LYS A 75 -0.03 3.65 -14.20
N TYR A 76 -0.48 2.58 -13.55
CA TYR A 76 0.01 2.20 -12.22
C TYR A 76 0.45 0.76 -12.12
N THR A 77 1.56 0.53 -11.41
CA THR A 77 2.00 -0.79 -10.95
C THR A 77 1.96 -0.80 -9.43
N VAL A 78 1.12 -1.67 -8.84
CA VAL A 78 0.80 -1.63 -7.41
C VAL A 78 1.25 -2.90 -6.71
N GLY A 79 2.12 -2.75 -5.71
CA GLY A 79 2.49 -3.79 -4.76
C GLY A 79 1.87 -3.55 -3.39
N GLN A 80 1.46 -4.62 -2.71
CA GLN A 80 0.89 -4.55 -1.36
C GLN A 80 1.60 -5.53 -0.42
N VAL A 81 1.90 -5.06 0.78
CA VAL A 81 2.46 -5.85 1.88
C VAL A 81 1.62 -5.59 3.12
N ALA A 82 0.94 -6.62 3.60
CA ALA A 82 0.05 -6.52 4.76
C ALA A 82 0.81 -6.57 6.09
N ASP A 83 1.96 -7.26 6.13
CA ASP A 83 2.84 -7.34 7.30
C ASP A 83 4.29 -7.08 6.88
N PRO A 84 4.81 -5.85 7.06
CA PRO A 84 6.16 -5.48 6.68
C PRO A 84 7.20 -5.75 7.79
N SER A 85 7.07 -6.86 8.53
CA SER A 85 7.91 -7.22 9.70
C SER A 85 8.99 -8.28 9.45
N PRO A 86 9.55 -8.48 8.24
CA PRO A 86 10.52 -9.54 7.99
C PRO A 86 11.83 -9.33 8.80
N PRO A 87 12.55 -10.44 9.08
CA PRO A 87 13.65 -10.41 10.04
C PRO A 87 14.96 -9.76 9.53
N SER A 88 15.03 -9.30 8.30
CA SER A 88 16.24 -8.68 7.74
C SER A 88 15.97 -7.78 6.54
N PRO A 89 16.88 -6.84 6.21
CA PRO A 89 16.77 -6.00 5.02
C PRO A 89 16.64 -6.79 3.71
N ALA A 90 17.35 -7.91 3.57
CA ALA A 90 17.23 -8.76 2.40
C ALA A 90 15.84 -9.44 2.32
N ALA A 91 15.30 -9.89 3.46
CA ALA A 91 13.95 -10.45 3.51
C ALA A 91 12.89 -9.37 3.23
N PHE A 92 13.11 -8.13 3.68
CA PHE A 92 12.23 -7.01 3.42
C PHE A 92 12.18 -6.66 1.91
N LEU A 93 13.33 -6.57 1.24
CA LEU A 93 13.40 -6.35 -0.20
C LEU A 93 12.79 -7.51 -1.00
N ARG A 94 12.97 -8.77 -0.57
CA ARG A 94 12.29 -9.92 -1.20
C ARG A 94 10.78 -9.79 -1.11
N LEU A 95 10.26 -9.41 0.06
CA LEU A 95 8.84 -9.21 0.27
C LEU A 95 8.28 -8.13 -0.66
N ILE A 96 9.00 -7.01 -0.79
CA ILE A 96 8.65 -5.91 -1.69
C ILE A 96 8.67 -6.36 -3.15
N LEU A 97 9.74 -6.99 -3.62
CA LEU A 97 9.85 -7.49 -4.99
C LEU A 97 8.76 -8.52 -5.30
N SER A 98 8.46 -9.43 -4.36
CA SER A 98 7.37 -10.40 -4.50
C SER A 98 6.00 -9.73 -4.65
N SER A 99 5.77 -8.61 -3.98
CA SER A 99 4.50 -7.86 -4.09
C SER A 99 4.26 -7.29 -5.50
N PHE A 100 5.35 -7.10 -6.27
CA PHE A 100 5.33 -6.70 -7.68
C PHE A 100 5.52 -7.88 -8.64
N MET A 101 5.44 -9.13 -8.18
CA MET A 101 5.70 -10.35 -8.95
C MET A 101 7.09 -10.39 -9.62
N GLN A 102 8.06 -9.68 -9.04
CA GLN A 102 9.43 -9.67 -9.53
C GLN A 102 10.24 -10.87 -9.04
N PRO A 103 11.27 -11.31 -9.79
CA PRO A 103 12.15 -12.41 -9.36
C PRO A 103 12.81 -12.14 -8.01
N VAL A 104 12.81 -13.15 -7.16
CA VAL A 104 13.40 -13.07 -5.82
C VAL A 104 14.83 -13.59 -5.85
N LEU A 105 15.80 -12.71 -5.61
CA LEU A 105 17.23 -13.00 -5.63
C LEU A 105 17.76 -13.32 -4.23
N ARG A 106 18.99 -13.87 -4.17
CA ARG A 106 19.53 -14.38 -2.89
C ARG A 106 20.22 -13.29 -2.05
N ASN A 107 21.07 -12.49 -2.64
CA ASN A 107 21.86 -11.50 -1.90
C ASN A 107 21.26 -10.09 -1.96
N LEU A 108 21.63 -9.27 -0.98
CA LEU A 108 21.09 -7.93 -0.79
C LEU A 108 21.43 -6.97 -1.95
N VAL A 109 22.63 -7.12 -2.52
CA VAL A 109 23.10 -6.23 -3.60
C VAL A 109 22.27 -6.46 -4.86
N ASP A 110 22.07 -7.74 -5.22
CA ASP A 110 21.27 -8.09 -6.41
C ASP A 110 19.79 -7.70 -6.22
N LEU A 111 19.25 -7.83 -5.00
CA LEU A 111 17.88 -7.40 -4.70
C LEU A 111 17.70 -5.89 -4.90
N LYS A 112 18.66 -5.09 -4.42
CA LYS A 112 18.64 -3.63 -4.63
C LYS A 112 18.75 -3.28 -6.11
N ALA A 113 19.67 -3.93 -6.83
CA ALA A 113 19.85 -3.71 -8.25
C ALA A 113 18.61 -4.08 -9.07
N ALA A 114 17.99 -5.24 -8.76
CA ALA A 114 16.76 -5.69 -9.40
C ALA A 114 15.60 -4.73 -9.16
N LEU A 115 15.42 -4.26 -7.92
CA LEU A 115 14.38 -3.31 -7.62
C LEU A 115 14.57 -1.99 -8.39
N ARG A 116 15.80 -1.46 -8.39
CA ARG A 116 16.11 -0.23 -9.12
C ARG A 116 15.88 -0.38 -10.63
N LEU A 117 16.29 -1.51 -11.20
CA LEU A 117 16.07 -1.80 -12.63
C LEU A 117 14.56 -1.84 -12.93
N PHE A 118 13.79 -2.58 -12.15
CA PHE A 118 12.33 -2.64 -12.26
C PHE A 118 11.69 -1.24 -12.20
N LEU A 119 12.07 -0.41 -11.22
CA LEU A 119 11.54 0.95 -11.09
C LEU A 119 11.86 1.82 -12.32
N LEU A 120 13.04 1.70 -12.88
CA LEU A 120 13.43 2.42 -14.09
C LEU A 120 12.70 1.94 -15.35
N GLU A 121 12.42 0.64 -15.45
CA GLU A 121 11.63 0.07 -16.55
C GLU A 121 10.19 0.55 -16.50
N GLU A 122 9.57 0.54 -15.32
CA GLU A 122 8.22 1.08 -15.11
C GLU A 122 8.15 2.58 -15.43
N TYR A 123 9.15 3.35 -14.98
CA TYR A 123 9.25 4.78 -15.29
C TYR A 123 9.34 5.04 -16.78
N ARG A 124 10.20 4.29 -17.51
CA ARG A 124 10.31 4.39 -18.98
C ARG A 124 9.03 4.03 -19.72
N ALA A 125 8.26 3.12 -19.15
CA ALA A 125 6.93 2.75 -19.65
C ALA A 125 5.83 3.77 -19.31
N GLY A 126 6.18 4.86 -18.61
CA GLY A 126 5.24 5.91 -18.18
C GLY A 126 4.38 5.52 -16.98
N ARG A 127 4.68 4.40 -16.30
CA ARG A 127 3.91 3.93 -15.15
C ARG A 127 4.45 4.46 -13.83
N THR A 128 3.57 4.68 -12.89
CA THR A 128 3.87 5.03 -11.50
C THR A 128 3.84 3.78 -10.64
N VAL A 129 4.96 3.47 -9.98
CA VAL A 129 5.04 2.33 -9.06
C VAL A 129 4.61 2.75 -7.67
N ILE A 130 3.62 2.04 -7.10
CA ILE A 130 3.04 2.33 -5.79
C ILE A 130 3.23 1.10 -4.89
N LEU A 131 3.86 1.28 -3.74
CA LEU A 131 4.03 0.28 -2.70
C LEU A 131 3.18 0.65 -1.49
N VAL A 132 2.21 -0.17 -1.15
CA VAL A 132 1.38 0.00 0.05
C VAL A 132 1.88 -0.95 1.14
N LEU A 133 2.29 -0.40 2.27
CA LEU A 133 2.70 -1.14 3.47
C LEU A 133 1.66 -0.91 4.56
N ASP A 134 0.88 -1.96 4.89
CA ASP A 134 -0.06 -1.90 6.01
C ASP A 134 0.66 -2.27 7.31
N GLU A 135 0.08 -1.91 8.45
CA GLU A 135 0.65 -2.13 9.78
C GLU A 135 2.14 -1.67 9.89
N ALA A 136 2.47 -0.51 9.30
CA ALA A 136 3.86 -0.04 9.17
C ALA A 136 4.59 0.08 10.53
N GLN A 137 3.87 0.21 11.65
CA GLN A 137 4.47 0.19 13.00
C GLN A 137 5.14 -1.15 13.34
N THR A 138 4.88 -2.22 12.56
CA THR A 138 5.56 -3.53 12.73
C THR A 138 6.93 -3.57 12.04
N ILE A 139 7.27 -2.58 11.22
CA ILE A 139 8.58 -2.51 10.55
C ILE A 139 9.69 -2.51 11.59
N GLN A 140 10.55 -3.52 11.50
CA GLN A 140 11.67 -3.63 12.44
C GLN A 140 12.70 -2.51 12.23
N PRO A 141 13.32 -1.97 13.30
CA PRO A 141 14.28 -0.85 13.20
C PRO A 141 15.37 -1.04 12.15
N LYS A 142 15.90 -2.26 12.02
CA LYS A 142 16.93 -2.60 11.02
C LYS A 142 16.47 -2.53 9.56
N ASN A 143 15.15 -2.49 9.33
CA ASN A 143 14.58 -2.34 8.00
C ASN A 143 14.25 -0.87 7.67
N LEU A 144 14.27 0.04 8.64
CA LEU A 144 14.00 1.46 8.45
C LEU A 144 15.03 2.13 7.52
N ASP A 145 16.32 1.77 7.63
CA ASP A 145 17.35 2.27 6.71
C ASP A 145 17.06 1.84 5.25
N THR A 146 16.56 0.61 5.09
CA THR A 146 16.16 0.12 3.76
C THR A 146 14.95 0.88 3.25
N LEU A 147 13.93 1.08 4.09
CA LEU A 147 12.75 1.88 3.72
C LEU A 147 13.14 3.31 3.36
N HIS A 148 14.00 3.95 4.16
CA HIS A 148 14.53 5.27 3.87
C HIS A 148 15.30 5.31 2.54
N ALA A 149 16.14 4.31 2.26
CA ALA A 149 16.82 4.20 0.97
C ALA A 149 15.83 4.12 -0.21
N LEU A 150 14.72 3.40 -0.04
CA LEU A 150 13.67 3.29 -1.05
C LEU A 150 12.96 4.63 -1.33
N THR A 151 12.75 5.48 -0.32
CA THR A 151 12.18 6.81 -0.53
C THR A 151 13.11 7.73 -1.34
N ASN A 152 14.39 7.38 -1.43
CA ASN A 152 15.40 8.12 -2.19
C ASN A 152 15.62 7.59 -3.62
N GLU A 153 14.91 6.53 -4.02
CA GLU A 153 14.92 6.08 -5.42
C GLU A 153 14.24 7.11 -6.32
N GLN A 154 15.07 7.81 -7.11
CA GLN A 154 14.61 8.94 -7.92
C GLN A 154 15.44 9.10 -9.21
N THR A 155 14.85 9.80 -10.18
CA THR A 155 15.54 10.43 -11.30
C THR A 155 16.10 11.80 -10.87
N GLN A 156 16.47 12.65 -11.81
CA GLN A 156 16.85 14.03 -11.50
C GLN A 156 15.68 14.89 -10.99
N THR A 157 14.44 14.53 -11.32
CA THR A 157 13.26 15.38 -11.11
C THR A 157 12.13 14.68 -10.37
N GLU A 158 12.06 13.34 -10.34
CA GLU A 158 10.90 12.60 -9.85
C GLU A 158 11.28 11.38 -9.02
N LYS A 159 10.46 11.08 -8.01
CA LYS A 159 10.55 9.82 -7.25
C LYS A 159 10.05 8.66 -8.10
N LEU A 160 10.85 7.58 -8.16
CA LEU A 160 10.52 6.36 -8.92
C LEU A 160 9.50 5.49 -8.20
N LEU A 161 9.49 5.51 -6.86
CA LEU A 161 8.62 4.70 -6.02
C LEU A 161 7.77 5.60 -5.14
N GLN A 162 6.46 5.37 -5.16
CA GLN A 162 5.51 6.01 -4.26
C GLN A 162 5.19 5.02 -3.13
N ILE A 163 5.48 5.38 -1.90
CA ILE A 163 5.27 4.53 -0.74
C ILE A 163 4.09 5.07 0.07
N VAL A 164 3.10 4.23 0.29
CA VAL A 164 1.97 4.50 1.17
C VAL A 164 2.12 3.68 2.43
N LEU A 165 2.32 4.34 3.56
CA LEU A 165 2.40 3.70 4.87
C LEU A 165 1.07 3.86 5.60
N LEU A 166 0.52 2.76 6.10
CA LEU A 166 -0.61 2.76 7.01
C LEU A 166 -0.10 2.38 8.39
N ALA A 167 -0.24 3.26 9.36
CA ALA A 167 0.32 3.06 10.69
C ALA A 167 -0.65 3.44 11.81
N GLN A 168 -0.37 2.90 12.99
CA GLN A 168 -1.00 3.35 14.24
C GLN A 168 -0.21 4.53 14.83
N PRO A 169 -0.79 5.34 15.75
CA PRO A 169 -0.14 6.54 16.28
C PRO A 169 1.17 6.32 17.04
N ASN A 170 1.50 5.08 17.37
CA ASN A 170 2.75 4.69 18.02
C ASN A 170 3.88 4.31 17.04
N PHE A 171 3.72 4.67 15.78
CA PHE A 171 4.75 4.48 14.73
C PHE A 171 5.93 5.43 14.88
#